data_e92cc87d155ff2de537c30a6eceb16c0
#
_entry.id   e92cc87d155ff2de537c30a6eceb16c0
#
_cell.length_a   1.000
_cell.length_b   1.000
_cell.length_c   1.000
_cell.angle_alpha   90.00
_cell.angle_beta   90.00
_cell.angle_gamma   90.00
#
_symmetry.space_group_name_H-M   'P 1'
#
loop_
_entity.id
_entity.type
_entity.pdbx_description
1 polymer ?
#
loop_
_entity_poly.entity_id
_entity_poly.type
_entity_poly.pdbx_seq_one_letter_code
_entity_poly.pdbx_strand_id
1 'polypeptide(L)'
;IDATNKKRHTIVDFPLDNLSMEKYVLGYNAKSYVYELYGVCNHHGSALGGHYTAFIKGKTGKWYEFNDTRITMLSSDEHIVSPTAYCLFYRKKSNV
;
A
#
# COMPACT_ATOMS: atom_id res chain seq x y z
N ILE A 1 -7.96 -13.04 -4.76
CA ILE A 1 -8.08 -14.51 -4.86
C ILE A 1 -9.41 -14.82 -5.50
N ASP A 2 -9.39 -15.61 -6.55
CA ASP A 2 -10.60 -15.91 -7.29
C ASP A 2 -11.23 -17.24 -6.81
N ALA A 3 -12.34 -17.64 -7.46
CA ALA A 3 -13.11 -18.83 -7.08
C ALA A 3 -12.36 -20.14 -7.29
N THR A 4 -11.25 -20.15 -8.01
CA THR A 4 -10.43 -21.35 -8.25
C THR A 4 -9.26 -21.46 -7.29
N ASN A 5 -9.22 -20.65 -6.25
CA ASN A 5 -8.13 -20.54 -5.28
C ASN A 5 -6.81 -20.05 -5.89
N LYS A 6 -6.88 -19.42 -7.04
CA LYS A 6 -5.72 -18.80 -7.66
C LYS A 6 -5.72 -17.31 -7.32
N LYS A 7 -4.55 -16.80 -6.98
CA LYS A 7 -4.38 -15.38 -6.74
C LYS A 7 -4.50 -14.63 -8.07
N ARG A 8 -5.26 -13.55 -8.09
CA ARG A 8 -5.33 -12.66 -9.25
C ARG A 8 -4.04 -11.87 -9.35
N HIS A 9 -3.50 -11.78 -10.56
CA HIS A 9 -2.29 -11.02 -10.83
C HIS A 9 -2.60 -9.72 -11.57
N THR A 10 -3.78 -9.14 -11.31
CA THR A 10 -4.20 -7.88 -11.88
C THR A 10 -3.65 -6.73 -11.03
N ILE A 11 -3.05 -5.74 -11.68
CA ILE A 11 -2.62 -4.53 -10.98
C ILE A 11 -3.85 -3.68 -10.70
N VAL A 12 -4.01 -3.32 -9.43
CA VAL A 12 -5.00 -2.35 -9.01
C VAL A 12 -4.25 -1.07 -8.68
N ASP A 13 -4.56 0.00 -9.39
CA ASP A 13 -3.95 1.30 -9.11
C ASP A 13 -4.45 1.83 -7.78
N PHE A 14 -3.52 2.32 -6.98
CA PHE A 14 -3.86 3.00 -5.74
C PHE A 14 -2.90 4.17 -5.55
N PRO A 15 -3.38 5.30 -5.00
CA PRO A 15 -2.53 6.47 -4.83
C PRO A 15 -1.53 6.27 -3.70
N LEU A 16 -0.29 6.70 -3.94
CA LEU A 16 0.72 6.75 -2.88
C LEU A 16 0.51 7.97 -1.99
N ASP A 17 0.08 9.08 -2.60
CA ASP A 17 -0.20 10.32 -1.90
C ASP A 17 -1.61 10.78 -2.21
N ASN A 18 -2.16 11.62 -1.33
CA ASN A 18 -3.40 12.35 -1.60
C ASN A 18 -4.60 11.44 -1.92
N LEU A 19 -4.75 10.35 -1.16
CA LEU A 19 -6.00 9.61 -1.19
C LEU A 19 -7.05 10.45 -0.49
N SER A 20 -7.97 11.04 -1.25
CA SER A 20 -9.03 11.88 -0.71
C SER A 20 -10.27 11.07 -0.39
N MET A 21 -10.76 11.21 0.83
CA MET A 21 -12.01 10.61 1.27
C MET A 21 -13.16 11.63 1.30
N GLU A 22 -12.98 12.78 0.65
CA GLU A 22 -13.96 13.87 0.66
C GLU A 22 -15.35 13.41 0.28
N LYS A 23 -15.47 12.55 -0.72
CA LYS A 23 -16.77 12.06 -1.21
C LYS A 23 -17.53 11.21 -0.19
N TYR A 24 -16.83 10.68 0.80
CA TYR A 24 -17.38 9.72 1.76
C TYR A 24 -17.54 10.30 3.15
N VAL A 25 -17.19 11.57 3.34
CA VAL A 25 -17.23 12.24 4.65
C VAL A 25 -18.28 13.33 4.61
N LEU A 26 -19.18 13.30 5.61
CA LEU A 26 -20.18 14.35 5.79
C LEU A 26 -19.58 15.45 6.67
N GLY A 27 -19.85 16.70 6.31
CA GLY A 27 -19.44 17.84 7.11
C GLY A 27 -18.58 18.83 6.34
N TYR A 28 -18.37 19.99 6.96
CA TYR A 28 -17.66 21.10 6.30
C TYR A 28 -16.17 20.87 6.14
N ASN A 29 -15.59 19.95 6.92
CA ASN A 29 -14.16 19.66 6.88
C ASN A 29 -13.83 18.40 6.04
N ALA A 30 -14.74 17.96 5.18
CA ALA A 30 -14.56 16.75 4.40
C ALA A 30 -13.28 16.76 3.57
N LYS A 31 -12.86 17.92 3.08
CA LYS A 31 -11.65 18.08 2.27
C LYS A 31 -10.36 17.83 3.04
N SER A 32 -10.42 17.83 4.38
CA SER A 32 -9.25 17.57 5.21
C SER A 32 -8.93 16.08 5.34
N TYR A 33 -9.82 15.20 4.88
CA TYR A 33 -9.64 13.74 4.98
C TYR A 33 -8.84 13.24 3.78
N VAL A 34 -7.57 13.61 3.76
CA VAL A 34 -6.60 13.20 2.75
C VAL A 34 -5.56 12.33 3.42
N TYR A 35 -5.26 11.21 2.80
CA TYR A 35 -4.39 10.17 3.36
C TYR A 35 -3.18 9.93 2.47
N GLU A 36 -2.11 9.46 3.08
CA GLU A 36 -0.93 8.98 2.36
C GLU A 36 -0.68 7.52 2.69
N LEU A 37 -0.21 6.78 1.71
CA LEU A 37 0.17 5.38 1.89
C LEU A 37 1.48 5.32 2.67
N TYR A 38 1.53 4.50 3.71
CA TYR A 38 2.77 4.30 4.45
C TYR A 38 3.19 2.84 4.55
N GLY A 39 2.34 1.92 4.14
CA GLY A 39 2.68 0.51 4.20
C GLY A 39 1.88 -0.32 3.21
N VAL A 40 2.52 -1.34 2.68
CA VAL A 40 1.91 -2.32 1.78
C VAL A 40 2.35 -3.70 2.23
N CYS A 41 1.40 -4.59 2.44
CA CYS A 41 1.70 -6.00 2.63
C CYS A 41 1.53 -6.68 1.29
N ASN A 42 2.57 -7.36 0.82
CA ASN A 42 2.56 -8.08 -0.45
C ASN A 42 2.43 -9.57 -0.21
N HIS A 43 1.76 -10.25 -1.11
CA HIS A 43 1.68 -11.71 -1.12
C HIS A 43 2.14 -12.23 -2.47
N HIS A 44 3.11 -13.13 -2.44
CA HIS A 44 3.67 -13.77 -3.63
C HIS A 44 3.25 -15.24 -3.62
N GLY A 45 2.69 -15.72 -4.71
CA GLY A 45 2.29 -17.12 -4.83
C GLY A 45 0.80 -17.31 -4.88
N SER A 46 0.34 -18.49 -4.46
CA SER A 46 -1.06 -18.87 -4.52
C SER A 46 -1.78 -18.68 -3.19
N ALA A 47 -3.11 -18.86 -3.21
CA ALA A 47 -3.92 -18.82 -2.02
C ALA A 47 -3.58 -19.93 -1.00
N LEU A 48 -3.05 -21.05 -1.49
CA LEU A 48 -2.73 -22.22 -0.65
C LEU A 48 -1.31 -22.16 -0.09
N GLY A 49 -0.53 -21.22 -0.53
CA GLY A 49 0.83 -21.03 -0.06
C GLY A 49 1.42 -19.80 -0.68
N GLY A 50 2.59 -19.40 -0.22
CA GLY A 50 3.25 -18.25 -0.75
C GLY A 50 4.14 -17.58 0.26
N HIS A 51 4.54 -16.37 -0.08
CA HIS A 51 5.50 -15.61 0.71
C HIS A 51 5.01 -14.16 0.86
N TYR A 52 5.12 -13.65 2.07
CA TYR A 52 4.74 -12.26 2.37
C TYR A 52 5.97 -11.38 2.46
N THR A 53 5.87 -10.20 1.90
CA THR A 53 6.85 -9.13 2.10
C THR A 53 6.10 -7.85 2.43
N ALA A 54 6.82 -6.81 2.84
CA ALA A 54 6.20 -5.53 3.14
C ALA A 54 7.01 -4.40 2.55
N PHE A 55 6.31 -3.36 2.08
CA PHE A 55 6.92 -2.07 1.81
C PHE A 55 6.52 -1.12 2.92
N ILE A 56 7.47 -0.43 3.50
CA ILE A 56 7.21 0.55 4.57
C ILE A 56 7.89 1.86 4.20
N LYS A 57 7.15 2.94 4.32
CA LYS A 57 7.67 4.30 4.11
C LYS A 57 8.22 4.82 5.42
N GLY A 58 9.50 5.18 5.43
CA GLY A 58 10.16 5.74 6.59
C GLY A 58 9.86 7.23 6.77
N LYS A 59 10.32 7.79 7.88
CA LYS A 59 10.08 9.19 8.24
C LYS A 59 10.65 10.18 7.23
N THR A 60 11.71 9.79 6.53
CA THR A 60 12.35 10.66 5.54
C THR A 60 11.73 10.57 4.16
N GLY A 61 10.64 9.80 4.01
CA GLY A 61 9.98 9.60 2.74
C GLY A 61 10.56 8.49 1.89
N LYS A 62 11.57 7.80 2.37
CA LYS A 62 12.17 6.67 1.68
C LYS A 62 11.35 5.40 1.94
N TRP A 63 11.24 4.56 0.91
CA TRP A 63 10.57 3.28 1.01
C TRP A 63 11.58 2.16 1.25
N TYR A 64 11.18 1.18 2.05
CA TYR A 64 12.00 0.02 2.40
C TYR A 64 11.21 -1.25 2.15
N GLU A 65 11.85 -2.27 1.59
CA GLU A 65 11.27 -3.60 1.48
C GLU A 65 11.75 -4.46 2.65
N PHE A 66 10.80 -5.09 3.32
CA PHE A 66 11.07 -6.06 4.39
C PHE A 66 10.75 -7.46 3.88
N ASN A 67 11.77 -8.29 3.77
CA ASN A 67 11.66 -9.67 3.30
C ASN A 67 12.35 -10.58 4.29
N ASP A 68 11.58 -11.19 5.19
CA ASP A 68 12.07 -11.93 6.35
C ASP A 68 13.01 -11.05 7.17
N THR A 69 14.29 -11.42 7.29
CA THR A 69 15.28 -10.64 8.03
C THR A 69 15.98 -9.58 7.18
N ARG A 70 15.70 -9.57 5.88
CA ARG A 70 16.36 -8.63 4.95
C ARG A 70 15.56 -7.35 4.84
N ILE A 71 16.23 -6.21 5.00
CA ILE A 71 15.65 -4.88 4.81
C ILE A 71 16.43 -4.21 3.70
N THR A 72 15.72 -3.80 2.64
CA THR A 72 16.34 -3.17 1.48
C THR A 72 15.71 -1.81 1.25
N MET A 73 16.53 -0.76 1.16
CA MET A 73 16.04 0.56 0.80
C MET A 73 15.76 0.59 -0.71
N LEU A 74 14.57 1.01 -1.08
CA LEU A 74 14.20 1.13 -2.48
C LEU A 74 14.72 2.45 -3.05
N SER A 75 15.19 2.40 -4.29
CA SER A 75 15.73 3.59 -4.96
C SER A 75 14.63 4.55 -5.44
N SER A 76 13.42 4.04 -5.60
CA SER A 76 12.26 4.85 -6.04
C SER A 76 10.97 4.19 -5.56
N ASP A 77 9.84 4.85 -5.78
CA ASP A 77 8.52 4.31 -5.44
C ASP A 77 7.80 3.67 -6.63
N GLU A 78 8.50 3.44 -7.73
CA GLU A 78 7.91 2.93 -8.97
C GLU A 78 7.24 1.57 -8.81
N HIS A 79 7.76 0.73 -7.93
CA HIS A 79 7.30 -0.65 -7.78
C HIS A 79 6.38 -0.86 -6.58
N ILE A 80 5.99 0.20 -5.90
CA ILE A 80 5.08 0.10 -4.75
C ILE A 80 3.71 -0.38 -5.21
N VAL A 81 3.20 0.18 -6.30
CA VAL A 81 1.97 -0.31 -6.92
C VAL A 81 2.31 -1.52 -7.76
N SER A 82 1.85 -2.68 -7.34
CA SER A 82 2.17 -3.94 -8.01
C SER A 82 1.04 -4.95 -7.85
N PRO A 83 1.01 -6.01 -8.67
CA PRO A 83 -0.02 -7.03 -8.55
C PRO A 83 0.09 -7.88 -7.29
N THR A 84 1.17 -7.76 -6.54
CA THR A 84 1.35 -8.51 -5.30
C THR A 84 0.74 -7.82 -4.08
N ALA A 85 0.31 -6.57 -4.22
CA ALA A 85 -0.27 -5.82 -3.11
C ALA A 85 -1.51 -6.52 -2.57
N TYR A 86 -1.50 -6.80 -1.27
CA TYR A 86 -2.55 -7.55 -0.59
C TYR A 86 -3.30 -6.69 0.42
N CYS A 87 -2.56 -5.92 1.23
CA CYS A 87 -3.13 -4.96 2.19
C CYS A 87 -2.42 -3.63 2.04
N LEU A 88 -3.19 -2.56 2.13
CA LEU A 88 -2.70 -1.19 2.02
C LEU A 88 -2.93 -0.47 3.34
N PHE A 89 -1.93 0.27 3.80
CA PHE A 89 -2.01 1.02 5.04
C PHE A 89 -1.81 2.50 4.76
N TYR A 90 -2.84 3.29 5.05
CA TYR A 90 -2.84 4.73 4.87
C TYR A 90 -2.91 5.43 6.22
N ARG A 91 -2.34 6.62 6.28
CA ARG A 91 -2.52 7.50 7.43
C ARG A 91 -2.99 8.87 6.96
N LYS A 92 -3.77 9.53 7.79
CA LYS A 92 -4.27 10.85 7.48
C LYS A 92 -3.11 11.84 7.46
N LYS A 93 -3.07 12.68 6.43
CA LYS A 93 -2.06 13.73 6.33
C LYS A 93 -2.35 14.81 7.36
N SER A 94 -1.27 15.34 7.93
CA SER A 94 -1.38 16.48 8.83
C SER A 94 -1.69 17.75 8.02
N ASN A 95 -2.52 18.61 8.60
CA ASN A 95 -2.84 19.90 8.02
C ASN A 95 -1.89 21.01 8.47
N VAL A 96 -0.86 20.64 9.19
CA VAL A 96 0.10 21.60 9.74
C VAL A 96 1.23 21.86 8.75
#